data_357a8812a38e3806fca2caae873329c2
#
_entry.id   357a8812a38e3806fca2caae873329c2
#
_cell.length_a   1.000
_cell.length_b   1.000
_cell.length_c   1.000
_cell.angle_alpha   90.00
_cell.angle_beta   90.00
_cell.angle_gamma   90.00
#
_symmetry.space_group_name_H-M   'P 1'
#
loop_
_entity.id
_entity.type
_entity.pdbx_description
1 polymer ?
#
loop_
_entity_poly.entity_id
_entity_poly.type
_entity_poly.pdbx_seq_one_letter_code
_entity_poly.pdbx_strand_id
1 'polypeptide(L)'
;MKRILFLGIVMALSIPAFFGSTEKVKEIEDVLKAAGTSSWRDSFPDTSVLASDPVILSMNKRAQVIDKLLEERFEVIIPDLMRREGIDMWIVSAREYNEDPVIRTMLPATWIAARRRTILVFFDRGEEGVERLAVARYNIGTSFESAWNPEEQPDQWSRVAEIVADRNPSKIGINISNTFAHADGLTASERDNMTAALPAEFRSRLVSAENLAVGWLETRTRSEMEIYPMVVRIARSIIDEGLSEKVIQPGVTRTDDVEWWYRDRIVELGLSTWFHPSVDIQRSTSKVRDDDFSSREEPGIIQRGDLLHIDFGITYLRLNTDTQMLAYVLNQDEKDAPEDLNQALKVGNRLQDILTGQFVTGRSGNEVLRRALQQAEKEGIKATIYTHPIGFHGHAAGPTIGLWDQQGGVPGSGDYTLHPNTAYSMELNAAVPIPSWDGQTVRVMLEEDAFFDGKTVTYIDPRQEKLLLIPRQD
;
A
#
# COMPACT_ATOMS: atom_id res chain seq x y z
N MET A 1 57.11 -27.82 11.94
CA MET A 1 55.70 -28.02 11.64
C MET A 1 54.86 -27.38 12.76
N LYS A 2 54.44 -26.16 12.58
CA LYS A 2 53.48 -25.49 13.49
C LYS A 2 52.16 -25.30 12.76
N ARG A 3 51.10 -25.98 13.24
CA ARG A 3 49.74 -25.80 12.76
C ARG A 3 49.18 -24.51 13.36
N ILE A 4 48.80 -23.57 12.51
CA ILE A 4 48.07 -22.38 12.90
C ILE A 4 46.58 -22.72 12.76
N LEU A 5 45.86 -22.66 13.88
CA LEU A 5 44.44 -22.82 13.97
C LEU A 5 43.79 -21.45 13.67
N PHE A 6 43.06 -21.34 12.56
CA PHE A 6 42.21 -20.19 12.28
C PHE A 6 40.89 -20.37 13.02
N LEU A 7 40.63 -19.59 14.06
CA LEU A 7 39.35 -19.47 14.71
C LEU A 7 38.54 -18.44 13.90
N GLY A 8 37.61 -18.94 13.12
CA GLY A 8 36.59 -18.09 12.47
C GLY A 8 35.56 -17.62 13.49
N ILE A 9 35.60 -16.34 13.83
CA ILE A 9 34.52 -15.70 14.59
C ILE A 9 33.38 -15.46 13.60
N VAL A 10 32.33 -16.29 13.69
CA VAL A 10 31.04 -16.02 13.07
C VAL A 10 30.35 -14.98 13.95
N MET A 11 30.42 -13.70 13.56
CA MET A 11 29.50 -12.69 14.08
C MET A 11 28.11 -13.03 13.57
N ALA A 12 27.31 -13.63 14.43
CA ALA A 12 25.87 -13.67 14.25
C ALA A 12 25.32 -12.24 14.43
N LEU A 13 25.08 -11.54 13.34
CA LEU A 13 24.26 -10.33 13.35
C LEU A 13 22.87 -10.75 13.79
N SER A 14 22.57 -10.51 15.06
CA SER A 14 21.19 -10.57 15.57
C SER A 14 20.40 -9.46 14.87
N ILE A 15 19.57 -9.82 13.90
CA ILE A 15 18.53 -8.94 13.35
C ILE A 15 17.55 -8.69 14.51
N PRO A 16 17.35 -7.43 14.95
CA PRO A 16 16.34 -7.16 15.96
C PRO A 16 14.98 -7.59 15.42
N ALA A 17 14.21 -8.32 16.23
CA ALA A 17 12.86 -8.74 15.87
C ALA A 17 11.97 -7.49 15.77
N PHE A 18 11.60 -7.12 14.57
CA PHE A 18 10.69 -6.03 14.21
C PHE A 18 9.25 -6.44 14.54
N PHE A 19 8.90 -6.59 15.83
CA PHE A 19 7.55 -6.95 16.23
C PHE A 19 7.06 -6.02 17.33
N GLY A 20 6.00 -5.27 17.04
CA GLY A 20 5.24 -4.51 18.02
C GLY A 20 4.86 -5.36 19.23
N SER A 21 4.61 -4.71 20.35
CA SER A 21 4.33 -5.44 21.60
C SER A 21 3.07 -6.30 21.45
N THR A 22 3.12 -7.52 21.97
CA THR A 22 1.96 -8.43 22.04
C THR A 22 0.76 -7.80 22.76
N GLU A 23 1.00 -6.81 23.61
CA GLU A 23 -0.01 -6.06 24.34
C GLU A 23 -0.85 -5.15 23.43
N LYS A 24 -0.23 -4.42 22.48
CA LYS A 24 -0.97 -3.57 21.53
C LYS A 24 -1.82 -4.37 20.55
N VAL A 25 -1.33 -5.52 20.08
CA VAL A 25 -2.14 -6.46 19.29
C VAL A 25 -3.39 -6.87 20.06
N LYS A 26 -3.24 -7.24 21.33
CA LYS A 26 -4.36 -7.62 22.20
C LYS A 26 -5.36 -6.49 22.41
N GLU A 27 -4.89 -5.26 22.59
CA GLU A 27 -5.78 -4.10 22.74
C GLU A 27 -6.62 -3.83 21.48
N ILE A 28 -6.05 -4.02 20.28
CA ILE A 28 -6.77 -3.90 19.01
C ILE A 28 -7.77 -5.04 18.86
N GLU A 29 -7.38 -6.28 19.19
CA GLU A 29 -8.31 -7.42 19.23
C GLU A 29 -9.49 -7.17 20.17
N ASP A 30 -9.25 -6.59 21.34
CA ASP A 30 -10.30 -6.29 22.31
C ASP A 30 -11.27 -5.21 21.77
N VAL A 31 -10.79 -4.22 21.02
CA VAL A 31 -11.64 -3.24 20.32
C VAL A 31 -12.49 -3.92 19.24
N LEU A 32 -11.91 -4.84 18.47
CA LEU A 32 -12.62 -5.59 17.43
C LEU A 32 -13.68 -6.52 18.06
N LYS A 33 -13.34 -7.25 19.11
CA LYS A 33 -14.27 -8.11 19.87
C LYS A 33 -15.42 -7.31 20.49
N ALA A 34 -15.15 -6.15 21.09
CA ALA A 34 -16.16 -5.26 21.63
C ALA A 34 -17.10 -4.68 20.56
N ALA A 35 -16.73 -4.72 19.28
CA ALA A 35 -17.56 -4.35 18.14
C ALA A 35 -18.42 -5.51 17.61
N GLY A 36 -18.38 -6.68 18.24
CA GLY A 36 -19.17 -7.85 17.85
C GLY A 36 -18.46 -8.84 16.94
N THR A 37 -17.15 -8.64 16.72
CA THR A 37 -16.30 -9.59 15.98
C THR A 37 -15.65 -10.54 16.97
N SER A 38 -15.95 -11.84 16.92
CA SER A 38 -15.38 -12.84 17.85
C SER A 38 -13.88 -13.07 17.65
N SER A 39 -13.41 -13.00 16.45
CA SER A 39 -12.07 -12.66 15.98
C SER A 39 -12.24 -12.27 14.51
N TRP A 40 -11.31 -11.54 13.91
CA TRP A 40 -11.36 -11.31 12.46
C TRP A 40 -11.31 -12.65 11.68
N ARG A 41 -10.67 -13.68 12.22
CA ARG A 41 -10.60 -15.04 11.65
C ARG A 41 -11.92 -15.79 11.71
N ASP A 42 -12.72 -15.57 12.76
CA ASP A 42 -14.01 -16.23 12.96
C ASP A 42 -15.16 -15.46 12.28
N SER A 43 -14.92 -14.19 11.91
CA SER A 43 -15.93 -13.33 11.27
C SER A 43 -16.14 -13.66 9.78
N PHE A 44 -15.23 -14.41 9.18
CA PHE A 44 -15.31 -14.83 7.80
C PHE A 44 -15.08 -16.35 7.71
N PRO A 45 -16.14 -17.15 7.79
CA PRO A 45 -16.05 -18.57 7.45
C PRO A 45 -15.61 -18.70 5.98
N ASP A 46 -14.99 -19.83 5.69
CA ASP A 46 -14.47 -20.24 4.39
C ASP A 46 -15.24 -19.65 3.18
N THR A 47 -14.52 -19.19 2.20
CA THR A 47 -14.82 -18.24 1.11
C THR A 47 -16.06 -18.47 0.25
N SER A 48 -17.00 -19.32 0.64
CA SER A 48 -18.12 -19.68 -0.20
C SER A 48 -19.46 -18.95 0.07
N VAL A 49 -19.61 -18.23 1.19
CA VAL A 49 -20.91 -17.57 1.47
C VAL A 49 -20.71 -16.31 2.33
N LEU A 50 -20.61 -15.15 1.70
CA LEU A 50 -20.98 -13.90 2.38
C LEU A 50 -22.50 -13.71 2.25
N ALA A 51 -23.26 -14.37 3.12
CA ALA A 51 -24.70 -14.19 3.21
C ALA A 51 -25.10 -12.91 3.97
N SER A 52 -24.12 -12.12 4.46
CA SER A 52 -24.36 -10.88 5.22
C SER A 52 -23.31 -9.83 4.89
N ASP A 53 -23.68 -8.55 4.96
CA ASP A 53 -22.75 -7.44 4.83
C ASP A 53 -21.55 -7.57 5.77
N PRO A 54 -20.34 -7.15 5.35
CA PRO A 54 -19.16 -7.18 6.21
C PRO A 54 -19.38 -6.28 7.43
N VAL A 55 -18.88 -6.70 8.59
CA VAL A 55 -18.97 -5.90 9.81
C VAL A 55 -18.00 -4.72 9.74
N ILE A 56 -18.54 -3.55 9.49
CA ILE A 56 -17.79 -2.29 9.43
C ILE A 56 -17.89 -1.55 10.78
N LEU A 57 -16.72 -1.20 11.37
CA LEU A 57 -16.64 -0.50 12.65
C LEU A 57 -17.30 0.89 12.56
N SER A 58 -17.93 1.34 13.65
CA SER A 58 -18.36 2.72 13.80
C SER A 58 -17.17 3.69 13.78
N MET A 59 -17.39 4.96 13.41
CA MET A 59 -16.32 5.97 13.31
C MET A 59 -15.50 6.11 14.61
N ASN A 60 -16.14 6.02 15.78
CA ASN A 60 -15.44 6.06 17.06
C ASN A 60 -14.49 4.86 17.24
N LYS A 61 -14.94 3.65 16.87
CA LYS A 61 -14.11 2.44 16.94
C LYS A 61 -12.98 2.48 15.92
N ARG A 62 -13.23 2.99 14.70
CA ARG A 62 -12.17 3.21 13.71
C ARG A 62 -11.09 4.16 14.25
N ALA A 63 -11.50 5.27 14.88
CA ALA A 63 -10.57 6.22 15.47
C ALA A 63 -9.67 5.57 16.53
N GLN A 64 -10.26 4.75 17.41
CA GLN A 64 -9.50 4.00 18.42
C GLN A 64 -8.46 3.05 17.82
N VAL A 65 -8.82 2.32 16.76
CA VAL A 65 -7.89 1.42 16.07
C VAL A 65 -6.79 2.22 15.38
N ILE A 66 -7.15 3.25 14.62
CA ILE A 66 -6.18 4.09 13.89
C ILE A 66 -5.16 4.72 14.85
N ASP A 67 -5.61 5.27 15.99
CA ASP A 67 -4.71 5.94 16.93
C ASP A 67 -3.76 4.94 17.61
N LYS A 68 -4.22 3.70 17.90
CA LYS A 68 -3.36 2.64 18.44
C LYS A 68 -2.33 2.15 17.43
N LEU A 69 -2.72 1.96 16.17
CA LEU A 69 -1.78 1.62 15.08
C LEU A 69 -0.73 2.73 14.92
N LEU A 70 -1.15 3.99 15.00
CA LEU A 70 -0.25 5.12 14.89
C LEU A 70 0.75 5.20 16.04
N GLU A 71 0.33 4.94 17.28
CA GLU A 71 1.23 4.86 18.43
C GLU A 71 2.29 3.75 18.26
N GLU A 72 1.88 2.54 17.84
CA GLU A 72 2.82 1.44 17.55
C GLU A 72 3.84 1.84 16.49
N ARG A 73 3.40 2.50 15.41
CA ARG A 73 4.28 2.97 14.35
C ARG A 73 5.33 3.95 14.86
N PHE A 74 4.95 4.91 15.71
CA PHE A 74 5.90 5.85 16.32
C PHE A 74 6.91 5.18 17.24
N GLU A 75 6.50 4.14 17.96
CA GLU A 75 7.38 3.44 18.90
C GLU A 75 8.34 2.48 18.20
N VAL A 76 7.88 1.80 17.13
CA VAL A 76 8.63 0.72 16.51
C VAL A 76 9.37 1.19 15.26
N ILE A 77 8.70 1.96 14.37
CA ILE A 77 9.25 2.27 13.05
C ILE A 77 10.21 3.46 13.10
N ILE A 78 9.84 4.57 13.78
CA ILE A 78 10.60 5.81 13.75
C ILE A 78 12.04 5.65 14.28
N PRO A 79 12.28 5.01 15.45
CA PRO A 79 13.64 4.88 15.96
C PRO A 79 14.57 4.13 15.02
N ASP A 80 14.06 3.03 14.44
CA ASP A 80 14.84 2.18 13.56
C ASP A 80 15.15 2.89 12.24
N LEU A 81 14.19 3.62 11.67
CA LEU A 81 14.39 4.37 10.45
C LEU A 81 15.36 5.55 10.64
N MET A 82 15.22 6.33 11.71
CA MET A 82 16.13 7.44 11.99
C MET A 82 17.58 6.95 12.12
N ARG A 83 17.78 5.81 12.81
CA ARG A 83 19.11 5.20 12.97
C ARG A 83 19.64 4.58 11.68
N ARG A 84 18.77 3.92 10.90
CA ARG A 84 19.12 3.36 9.58
C ARG A 84 19.62 4.44 8.65
N GLU A 85 18.96 5.60 8.60
CA GLU A 85 19.31 6.71 7.71
C GLU A 85 20.35 7.67 8.34
N GLY A 86 20.69 7.47 9.62
CA GLY A 86 21.61 8.31 10.36
C GLY A 86 21.15 9.76 10.46
N ILE A 87 19.86 9.99 10.68
CA ILE A 87 19.22 11.29 10.85
C ILE A 87 18.86 11.46 12.32
N ASP A 88 19.50 12.40 13.01
CA ASP A 88 19.30 12.62 14.45
C ASP A 88 18.01 13.39 14.75
N MET A 89 17.63 14.29 13.85
CA MET A 89 16.38 15.06 13.96
C MET A 89 15.63 15.05 12.64
N TRP A 90 14.33 14.85 12.69
CA TRP A 90 13.44 14.95 11.54
C TRP A 90 12.38 16.02 11.79
N ILE A 91 12.29 17.00 10.89
CA ILE A 91 11.32 18.09 10.94
C ILE A 91 10.31 17.92 9.80
N VAL A 92 9.05 17.71 10.14
CA VAL A 92 7.94 17.58 9.19
C VAL A 92 6.98 18.75 9.39
N SER A 93 6.80 19.59 8.39
CA SER A 93 5.98 20.80 8.47
C SER A 93 4.91 20.82 7.41
N ALA A 94 3.71 21.21 7.80
CA ALA A 94 2.59 21.43 6.90
C ALA A 94 1.76 22.65 7.30
N ARG A 95 1.09 23.23 6.29
CA ARG A 95 0.01 24.19 6.49
C ARG A 95 -1.33 23.53 6.18
N GLU A 96 -2.38 23.98 6.88
CA GLU A 96 -3.76 23.57 6.62
C GLU A 96 -4.11 23.76 5.14
N TYR A 97 -4.70 22.76 4.51
CA TYR A 97 -5.03 22.64 3.08
C TYR A 97 -3.85 22.47 2.11
N ASN A 98 -2.63 22.39 2.62
CA ASN A 98 -1.44 22.04 1.85
C ASN A 98 -0.52 21.18 2.71
N GLU A 99 -1.07 20.03 3.10
CA GLU A 99 -0.40 19.10 3.98
C GLU A 99 0.69 18.32 3.23
N ASP A 100 1.83 18.19 3.91
CA ASP A 100 2.86 17.22 3.58
C ASP A 100 2.24 15.80 3.57
N PRO A 101 2.46 14.98 2.54
CA PRO A 101 1.90 13.62 2.46
C PRO A 101 2.26 12.76 3.67
N VAL A 102 3.45 12.92 4.24
CA VAL A 102 3.90 12.18 5.43
C VAL A 102 3.15 12.63 6.67
N ILE A 103 3.01 13.95 6.90
CA ILE A 103 2.34 14.47 8.11
C ILE A 103 0.89 14.00 8.18
N ARG A 104 0.20 13.88 7.04
CA ARG A 104 -1.18 13.37 6.99
C ARG A 104 -1.31 11.99 7.61
N THR A 105 -0.28 11.16 7.48
CA THR A 105 -0.24 9.81 8.03
C THR A 105 0.06 9.79 9.53
N MET A 106 0.60 10.89 10.07
CA MET A 106 1.04 11.05 11.46
C MET A 106 0.01 11.73 12.37
N LEU A 107 -1.05 12.27 11.80
CA LEU A 107 -2.10 12.94 12.56
C LEU A 107 -3.06 11.92 13.21
N PRO A 108 -3.57 12.16 14.42
CA PRO A 108 -4.57 11.30 15.04
C PRO A 108 -5.85 11.22 14.21
N ALA A 109 -6.67 10.20 14.42
CA ALA A 109 -7.89 9.97 13.64
C ALA A 109 -8.90 11.12 13.70
N THR A 110 -8.87 11.92 14.77
CA THR A 110 -9.74 13.10 14.95
C THR A 110 -9.25 14.35 14.21
N TRP A 111 -8.03 14.30 13.63
CA TRP A 111 -7.48 15.40 12.83
C TRP A 111 -7.58 15.05 11.35
N ILE A 112 -8.64 15.53 10.70
CA ILE A 112 -8.88 15.29 9.27
C ILE A 112 -7.87 16.06 8.41
N ALA A 113 -7.36 17.19 8.92
CA ALA A 113 -6.35 18.04 8.30
C ALA A 113 -5.39 18.59 9.37
N ALA A 114 -4.21 19.04 8.95
CA ALA A 114 -3.34 19.86 9.80
C ALA A 114 -4.06 21.15 10.19
N ARG A 115 -3.70 21.75 11.33
CA ARG A 115 -4.31 22.98 11.80
C ARG A 115 -3.37 24.15 11.60
N ARG A 116 -3.74 25.12 10.76
CA ARG A 116 -2.92 26.28 10.39
C ARG A 116 -1.54 25.85 9.92
N ARG A 117 -0.50 26.09 10.74
CA ARG A 117 0.83 25.47 10.57
C ARG A 117 1.06 24.48 11.69
N THR A 118 1.33 23.24 11.32
CA THR A 118 1.69 22.15 12.23
C THR A 118 3.11 21.72 11.91
N ILE A 119 4.01 21.72 12.89
CA ILE A 119 5.39 21.29 12.74
C ILE A 119 5.64 20.17 13.75
N LEU A 120 6.01 18.99 13.25
CA LEU A 120 6.42 17.85 14.07
C LEU A 120 7.93 17.80 14.10
N VAL A 121 8.50 17.58 15.27
CA VAL A 121 9.93 17.42 15.47
C VAL A 121 10.18 16.08 16.16
N PHE A 122 10.95 15.22 15.51
CA PHE A 122 11.46 13.99 16.08
C PHE A 122 12.94 14.17 16.38
N PHE A 123 13.38 13.73 17.55
CA PHE A 123 14.79 13.76 17.92
C PHE A 123 15.20 12.44 18.58
N ASP A 124 16.15 11.71 17.98
CA ASP A 124 16.64 10.44 18.52
C ASP A 124 17.62 10.70 19.67
N ARG A 125 17.23 10.25 20.88
CA ARG A 125 18.03 10.31 22.10
C ARG A 125 18.74 8.99 22.43
N GLY A 126 18.94 8.15 21.41
CA GLY A 126 19.58 6.85 21.55
C GLY A 126 18.75 5.87 22.39
N GLU A 127 19.29 5.40 23.49
CA GLU A 127 18.61 4.42 24.38
C GLU A 127 17.37 4.99 25.07
N GLU A 128 17.26 6.31 25.19
CA GLU A 128 16.06 6.98 25.74
C GLU A 128 14.90 7.06 24.73
N GLY A 129 15.09 6.56 23.49
CA GLY A 129 14.09 6.57 22.45
C GLY A 129 14.04 7.87 21.66
N VAL A 130 12.95 8.08 20.93
CA VAL A 130 12.75 9.27 20.08
C VAL A 130 11.78 10.23 20.76
N GLU A 131 12.28 11.43 21.04
CA GLU A 131 11.47 12.54 21.51
C GLU A 131 10.57 13.04 20.38
N ARG A 132 9.30 13.31 20.69
CA ARG A 132 8.28 13.74 19.72
C ARG A 132 7.63 15.04 20.21
N LEU A 133 7.88 16.13 19.49
CA LEU A 133 7.36 17.45 19.84
C LEU A 133 6.48 18.01 18.72
N ALA A 134 5.42 18.70 19.11
CA ALA A 134 4.63 19.51 18.21
C ALA A 134 4.93 20.99 18.44
N VAL A 135 5.55 21.67 17.46
CA VAL A 135 5.57 23.13 17.46
C VAL A 135 4.24 23.59 16.87
N ALA A 136 3.22 23.46 17.69
CA ALA A 136 1.82 23.78 17.45
C ALA A 136 1.16 24.22 18.77
N ARG A 137 0.03 24.94 18.68
CA ARG A 137 -0.66 25.47 19.86
C ARG A 137 -1.18 24.39 20.84
N TYR A 138 -1.42 23.18 20.33
CA TYR A 138 -2.05 22.09 21.09
C TYR A 138 -1.23 20.81 20.94
N ASN A 139 -1.36 19.92 21.91
CA ASN A 139 -0.91 18.54 21.75
C ASN A 139 -1.57 17.90 20.52
N ILE A 140 -0.85 17.05 19.81
CA ILE A 140 -1.39 16.32 18.67
C ILE A 140 -1.61 14.87 19.11
N GLY A 141 -2.88 14.56 19.43
CA GLY A 141 -3.25 13.30 20.07
C GLY A 141 -2.51 13.10 21.39
N THR A 142 -2.14 11.86 21.65
CA THR A 142 -1.29 11.44 22.78
C THR A 142 0.18 11.36 22.39
N SER A 143 0.49 11.46 21.09
CA SER A 143 1.82 11.13 20.56
C SER A 143 2.78 12.32 20.52
N PHE A 144 2.28 13.56 20.49
CA PHE A 144 3.13 14.75 20.44
C PHE A 144 2.70 15.78 21.49
N GLU A 145 3.63 16.14 22.34
CA GLU A 145 3.44 17.23 23.30
C GLU A 145 3.65 18.58 22.61
N SER A 146 2.80 19.57 22.95
CA SER A 146 2.96 20.93 22.47
C SER A 146 4.21 21.56 23.09
N ALA A 147 5.13 21.98 22.24
CA ALA A 147 6.37 22.64 22.62
C ALA A 147 6.40 24.14 22.27
N TRP A 148 5.23 24.75 22.02
CA TRP A 148 5.15 26.13 21.60
C TRP A 148 3.98 26.89 22.27
N ASN A 149 4.30 28.05 22.87
CA ASN A 149 3.31 28.98 23.39
C ASN A 149 3.36 30.28 22.55
N PRO A 150 2.35 30.56 21.69
CA PRO A 150 2.34 31.71 20.82
C PRO A 150 2.17 33.05 21.56
N GLU A 151 1.67 33.03 22.80
CA GLU A 151 1.54 34.24 23.64
C GLU A 151 2.90 34.72 24.16
N GLU A 152 3.86 33.80 24.34
CA GLU A 152 5.23 34.10 24.77
C GLU A 152 6.17 34.30 23.57
N GLN A 153 5.98 33.52 22.52
CA GLN A 153 6.80 33.54 21.31
C GLN A 153 5.92 33.43 20.05
N PRO A 154 5.59 34.58 19.42
CA PRO A 154 4.67 34.58 18.27
C PRO A 154 5.19 33.85 17.04
N ASP A 155 6.51 33.78 16.83
CA ASP A 155 7.10 33.13 15.67
C ASP A 155 7.42 31.65 15.93
N GLN A 156 6.72 30.78 15.18
CA GLN A 156 6.84 29.33 15.27
C GLN A 156 8.21 28.81 14.84
N TRP A 157 8.82 29.42 13.81
CA TRP A 157 10.12 28.98 13.31
C TRP A 157 11.26 29.38 14.27
N SER A 158 11.13 30.50 14.98
CA SER A 158 12.06 30.84 16.06
C SER A 158 12.04 29.77 17.17
N ARG A 159 10.86 29.22 17.50
CA ARG A 159 10.78 28.11 18.46
C ARG A 159 11.46 26.84 17.95
N VAL A 160 11.27 26.51 16.67
CA VAL A 160 12.00 25.38 16.05
C VAL A 160 13.51 25.60 16.15
N ALA A 161 14.00 26.81 15.89
CA ALA A 161 15.43 27.12 15.96
C ALA A 161 15.99 26.94 17.38
N GLU A 162 15.24 27.32 18.44
CA GLU A 162 15.62 27.05 19.83
C GLU A 162 15.70 25.54 20.12
N ILE A 163 14.66 24.77 19.71
CA ILE A 163 14.64 23.31 19.87
C ILE A 163 15.85 22.67 19.19
N VAL A 164 16.19 23.10 17.98
CA VAL A 164 17.38 22.63 17.25
C VAL A 164 18.68 23.00 17.99
N ALA A 165 18.79 24.22 18.50
CA ALA A 165 19.98 24.66 19.22
C ALA A 165 20.16 23.89 20.53
N ASP A 166 19.10 23.66 21.30
CA ASP A 166 19.14 22.94 22.58
C ASP A 166 19.55 21.46 22.40
N ARG A 167 19.15 20.83 21.31
CA ARG A 167 19.43 19.40 21.03
C ARG A 167 20.67 19.17 20.19
N ASN A 168 21.13 20.20 19.49
CA ASN A 168 22.35 20.20 18.68
C ASN A 168 22.51 18.96 17.75
N PRO A 169 21.52 18.62 16.91
CA PRO A 169 21.59 17.45 16.04
C PRO A 169 22.72 17.59 15.01
N SER A 170 23.37 16.47 14.65
CA SER A 170 24.39 16.43 13.60
C SER A 170 23.79 16.48 12.20
N LYS A 171 22.62 15.83 12.02
CA LYS A 171 21.86 15.84 10.77
C LYS A 171 20.38 16.12 11.03
N ILE A 172 19.82 17.03 10.24
CA ILE A 172 18.41 17.45 10.31
C ILE A 172 17.74 17.05 9.00
N GLY A 173 16.88 16.04 9.07
CA GLY A 173 16.08 15.57 7.92
C GLY A 173 14.90 16.50 7.65
N ILE A 174 14.66 16.82 6.39
CA ILE A 174 13.50 17.56 5.89
C ILE A 174 12.93 16.88 4.66
N ASN A 175 11.62 16.95 4.45
CA ASN A 175 10.94 16.24 3.36
C ASN A 175 11.11 16.96 2.03
N ILE A 176 12.24 16.70 1.37
CA ILE A 176 12.56 17.12 0.00
C ILE A 176 13.05 15.92 -0.79
N SER A 177 12.54 15.72 -1.99
CA SER A 177 12.86 14.60 -2.86
C SER A 177 12.75 15.01 -4.33
N ASN A 178 13.60 14.41 -5.17
CA ASN A 178 13.48 14.50 -6.62
C ASN A 178 12.86 13.22 -7.23
N THR A 179 12.66 12.19 -6.41
CA THR A 179 12.21 10.86 -6.85
C THR A 179 10.79 10.56 -6.38
N PHE A 180 10.55 10.74 -5.07
CA PHE A 180 9.28 10.35 -4.45
C PHE A 180 8.45 11.58 -4.06
N ALA A 181 7.37 11.84 -4.81
CA ALA A 181 6.45 12.95 -4.51
C ALA A 181 5.91 12.91 -3.08
N HIS A 182 5.72 11.71 -2.50
CA HIS A 182 5.31 11.53 -1.11
C HIS A 182 6.34 11.99 -0.07
N ALA A 183 7.61 12.09 -0.47
CA ALA A 183 8.71 12.54 0.38
C ALA A 183 9.15 13.98 0.08
N ASP A 184 8.43 14.70 -0.81
CA ASP A 184 8.70 16.08 -1.22
C ASP A 184 7.60 17.05 -0.74
N GLY A 185 7.16 16.86 0.51
CA GLY A 185 6.04 17.62 1.07
C GLY A 185 6.38 18.99 1.66
N LEU A 186 7.66 19.31 1.87
CA LEU A 186 8.06 20.60 2.41
C LEU A 186 7.98 21.68 1.32
N THR A 187 7.00 22.58 1.45
CA THR A 187 6.85 23.66 0.47
C THR A 187 8.05 24.62 0.47
N ALA A 188 8.34 25.24 -0.67
CA ALA A 188 9.45 26.17 -0.82
C ALA A 188 9.40 27.30 0.22
N SER A 189 8.22 27.88 0.46
CA SER A 189 8.06 28.97 1.44
C SER A 189 8.31 28.52 2.88
N GLU A 190 7.91 27.31 3.26
CA GLU A 190 8.18 26.79 4.62
C GLU A 190 9.66 26.42 4.77
N ARG A 191 10.31 25.90 3.73
CA ARG A 191 11.76 25.66 3.71
C ARG A 191 12.54 26.96 3.87
N ASP A 192 12.15 28.01 3.14
CA ASP A 192 12.83 29.32 3.20
C ASP A 192 12.67 29.97 4.58
N ASN A 193 11.45 29.94 5.17
CA ASN A 193 11.19 30.43 6.52
C ASN A 193 12.01 29.67 7.58
N MET A 194 12.01 28.34 7.52
CA MET A 194 12.82 27.51 8.41
C MET A 194 14.31 27.83 8.27
N THR A 195 14.81 27.89 7.05
CA THR A 195 16.23 28.18 6.78
C THR A 195 16.62 29.58 7.27
N ALA A 196 15.75 30.57 7.13
CA ALA A 196 15.99 31.92 7.63
C ALA A 196 16.06 31.96 9.16
N ALA A 197 15.21 31.21 9.86
CA ALA A 197 15.17 31.16 11.31
C ALA A 197 16.33 30.38 11.94
N LEU A 198 16.84 29.33 11.28
CA LEU A 198 17.94 28.52 11.80
C LEU A 198 19.26 29.29 11.83
N PRO A 199 20.07 29.18 12.91
CA PRO A 199 21.46 29.61 12.93
C PRO A 199 22.29 29.00 11.78
N ALA A 200 23.27 29.73 11.28
CA ALA A 200 24.07 29.33 10.10
C ALA A 200 24.71 27.94 10.23
N GLU A 201 25.16 27.58 11.43
CA GLU A 201 25.76 26.28 11.73
C GLU A 201 24.78 25.10 11.53
N PHE A 202 23.49 25.27 11.77
CA PHE A 202 22.48 24.22 11.59
C PHE A 202 21.95 24.15 10.15
N ARG A 203 22.03 25.25 9.39
CA ARG A 203 21.63 25.24 7.96
C ARG A 203 22.44 24.23 7.12
N SER A 204 23.73 24.11 7.44
CA SER A 204 24.63 23.15 6.76
C SER A 204 24.36 21.68 7.12
N ARG A 205 23.54 21.42 8.16
CA ARG A 205 23.17 20.07 8.62
C ARG A 205 21.82 19.61 8.06
N LEU A 206 21.12 20.46 7.30
CA LEU A 206 19.88 20.09 6.61
C LEU A 206 20.18 19.08 5.50
N VAL A 207 19.48 17.96 5.52
CA VAL A 207 19.58 16.87 4.52
C VAL A 207 18.19 16.44 4.07
N SER A 208 18.11 15.84 2.89
CA SER A 208 16.89 15.16 2.47
C SER A 208 16.56 14.00 3.42
N ALA A 209 15.31 13.93 3.86
CA ALA A 209 14.76 12.82 4.61
C ALA A 209 14.04 11.81 3.68
N GLU A 210 14.32 11.82 2.38
CA GLU A 210 13.62 10.98 1.39
C GLU A 210 13.48 9.53 1.85
N ASN A 211 14.60 8.84 2.15
CA ASN A 211 14.56 7.44 2.55
C ASN A 211 13.86 7.21 3.91
N LEU A 212 13.95 8.17 4.83
CA LEU A 212 13.25 8.11 6.11
C LEU A 212 11.72 8.23 5.90
N ALA A 213 11.29 9.17 5.06
CA ALA A 213 9.90 9.39 4.71
C ALA A 213 9.32 8.19 3.93
N VAL A 214 10.06 7.66 2.94
CA VAL A 214 9.65 6.45 2.21
C VAL A 214 9.56 5.27 3.16
N GLY A 215 10.57 5.03 4.00
CA GLY A 215 10.57 3.95 4.99
C GLY A 215 9.40 4.03 5.96
N TRP A 216 9.04 5.25 6.42
CA TRP A 216 7.84 5.46 7.22
C TRP A 216 6.56 5.05 6.49
N LEU A 217 6.43 5.38 5.23
CA LEU A 217 5.23 5.11 4.43
C LEU A 217 5.12 3.62 4.04
N GLU A 218 6.24 2.98 3.66
CA GLU A 218 6.23 1.60 3.16
C GLU A 218 6.17 0.53 4.25
N THR A 219 6.76 0.79 5.44
CA THR A 219 6.88 -0.23 6.49
C THR A 219 5.55 -0.47 7.19
N ARG A 220 5.14 -1.74 7.30
CA ARG A 220 3.96 -2.19 8.06
C ARG A 220 4.36 -2.68 9.43
N THR A 221 3.53 -2.39 10.45
CA THR A 221 3.68 -2.97 11.78
C THR A 221 3.01 -4.34 11.86
N ARG A 222 3.28 -5.05 12.94
CA ARG A 222 2.60 -6.32 13.21
C ARG A 222 1.09 -6.14 13.35
N SER A 223 0.65 -5.12 14.09
CA SER A 223 -0.78 -4.86 14.29
C SER A 223 -1.49 -4.46 12.99
N GLU A 224 -0.82 -3.70 12.10
CA GLU A 224 -1.36 -3.45 10.76
C GLU A 224 -1.56 -4.76 10.00
N MET A 225 -0.59 -5.67 10.02
CA MET A 225 -0.69 -6.96 9.31
C MET A 225 -1.68 -7.95 9.93
N GLU A 226 -2.03 -7.82 11.22
CA GLU A 226 -3.12 -8.58 11.82
C GLU A 226 -4.51 -8.10 11.35
N ILE A 227 -4.63 -6.84 10.91
CA ILE A 227 -5.90 -6.23 10.45
C ILE A 227 -6.03 -6.29 8.93
N TYR A 228 -4.94 -6.17 8.18
CA TYR A 228 -4.98 -6.03 6.73
C TYR A 228 -5.76 -7.15 6.01
N PRO A 229 -5.66 -8.44 6.41
CA PRO A 229 -6.48 -9.49 5.80
C PRO A 229 -7.99 -9.22 5.85
N MET A 230 -8.48 -8.61 6.93
CA MET A 230 -9.88 -8.19 7.01
C MET A 230 -10.22 -7.11 5.98
N VAL A 231 -9.33 -6.12 5.80
CA VAL A 231 -9.54 -5.03 4.83
C VAL A 231 -9.59 -5.56 3.40
N VAL A 232 -8.62 -6.41 3.03
CA VAL A 232 -8.57 -7.05 1.70
C VAL A 232 -9.81 -7.92 1.47
N ARG A 233 -10.23 -8.68 2.47
CA ARG A 233 -11.41 -9.55 2.36
C ARG A 233 -12.73 -8.75 2.19
N ILE A 234 -12.84 -7.58 2.83
CA ILE A 234 -13.96 -6.67 2.60
C ILE A 234 -13.97 -6.22 1.14
N ALA A 235 -12.83 -5.80 0.59
CA ALA A 235 -12.75 -5.41 -0.82
C ALA A 235 -13.16 -6.55 -1.76
N ARG A 236 -12.65 -7.75 -1.54
CA ARG A 236 -13.01 -8.94 -2.34
C ARG A 236 -14.49 -9.29 -2.24
N SER A 237 -15.10 -9.14 -1.06
CA SER A 237 -16.54 -9.38 -0.91
C SER A 237 -17.38 -8.43 -1.74
N ILE A 238 -16.95 -7.18 -1.88
CA ILE A 238 -17.62 -6.20 -2.72
C ILE A 238 -17.41 -6.54 -4.20
N ILE A 239 -16.19 -6.94 -4.60
CA ILE A 239 -15.91 -7.44 -5.96
C ILE A 239 -16.83 -8.62 -6.29
N ASP A 240 -16.90 -9.61 -5.41
CA ASP A 240 -17.73 -10.79 -5.58
C ASP A 240 -19.22 -10.46 -5.74
N GLU A 241 -19.72 -9.47 -5.01
CA GLU A 241 -21.12 -9.03 -5.13
C GLU A 241 -21.36 -8.33 -6.48
N GLY A 242 -20.45 -7.43 -6.91
CA GLY A 242 -20.58 -6.67 -8.15
C GLY A 242 -20.41 -7.53 -9.40
N LEU A 243 -19.51 -8.53 -9.37
CA LEU A 243 -19.33 -9.51 -10.45
C LEU A 243 -20.24 -10.72 -10.27
N SER A 244 -21.54 -10.47 -10.08
CA SER A 244 -22.55 -11.52 -9.93
C SER A 244 -23.86 -11.16 -10.64
N GLU A 245 -24.76 -12.13 -10.72
CA GLU A 245 -26.14 -11.96 -11.26
C GLU A 245 -26.99 -10.98 -10.45
N LYS A 246 -26.55 -10.57 -9.27
CA LYS A 246 -27.21 -9.51 -8.48
C LYS A 246 -27.10 -8.14 -9.12
N VAL A 247 -25.99 -7.89 -9.82
CA VAL A 247 -25.64 -6.62 -10.44
C VAL A 247 -25.63 -6.72 -11.96
N ILE A 248 -25.14 -7.83 -12.52
CA ILE A 248 -24.94 -8.00 -13.96
C ILE A 248 -26.08 -8.83 -14.58
N GLN A 249 -26.84 -8.18 -15.45
CA GLN A 249 -27.80 -8.81 -16.36
C GLN A 249 -27.22 -8.78 -17.78
N PRO A 250 -26.74 -9.90 -18.33
CA PRO A 250 -26.18 -9.94 -19.67
C PRO A 250 -27.16 -9.43 -20.74
N GLY A 251 -26.69 -8.62 -21.66
CA GLY A 251 -27.49 -7.97 -22.70
C GLY A 251 -28.16 -6.65 -22.26
N VAL A 252 -28.02 -6.27 -20.98
CA VAL A 252 -28.64 -5.05 -20.42
C VAL A 252 -27.62 -4.19 -19.68
N THR A 253 -26.91 -4.77 -18.69
CA THR A 253 -25.97 -4.04 -17.84
C THR A 253 -24.73 -3.63 -18.64
N ARG A 254 -24.30 -2.39 -18.46
CA ARG A 254 -23.07 -1.83 -19.04
C ARG A 254 -21.92 -1.89 -18.03
N THR A 255 -20.69 -1.79 -18.51
CA THR A 255 -19.52 -1.75 -17.63
C THR A 255 -19.54 -0.53 -16.70
N ASP A 256 -19.95 0.64 -17.21
CA ASP A 256 -20.08 1.85 -16.40
C ASP A 256 -21.20 1.76 -15.33
N ASP A 257 -22.29 1.01 -15.58
CA ASP A 257 -23.30 0.74 -14.56
C ASP A 257 -22.69 -0.01 -13.37
N VAL A 258 -21.79 -0.98 -13.64
CA VAL A 258 -21.11 -1.77 -12.61
C VAL A 258 -20.09 -0.92 -11.86
N GLU A 259 -19.31 -0.07 -12.55
CA GLU A 259 -18.37 0.85 -11.93
C GLU A 259 -19.06 1.80 -10.94
N TRP A 260 -20.20 2.40 -11.34
CA TRP A 260 -20.98 3.26 -10.44
C TRP A 260 -21.62 2.49 -9.30
N TRP A 261 -22.11 1.26 -9.54
CA TRP A 261 -22.60 0.39 -8.49
C TRP A 261 -21.52 0.16 -7.40
N TYR A 262 -20.28 -0.11 -7.78
CA TYR A 262 -19.18 -0.25 -6.83
C TYR A 262 -18.96 1.03 -6.02
N ARG A 263 -19.05 2.21 -6.65
CA ARG A 263 -18.91 3.50 -5.95
C ARG A 263 -20.02 3.69 -4.91
N ASP A 264 -21.25 3.40 -5.27
CA ASP A 264 -22.40 3.49 -4.37
C ASP A 264 -22.26 2.47 -3.23
N ARG A 265 -21.85 1.25 -3.51
CA ARG A 265 -21.67 0.20 -2.52
C ARG A 265 -20.60 0.54 -1.48
N ILE A 266 -19.47 1.12 -1.89
CA ILE A 266 -18.43 1.64 -1.00
C ILE A 266 -19.03 2.66 -0.01
N VAL A 267 -19.83 3.60 -0.51
CA VAL A 267 -20.46 4.66 0.30
C VAL A 267 -21.52 4.07 1.24
N GLU A 268 -22.36 3.16 0.78
CA GLU A 268 -23.36 2.46 1.59
C GLU A 268 -22.75 1.75 2.79
N LEU A 269 -21.60 1.10 2.60
CA LEU A 269 -20.82 0.45 3.66
C LEU A 269 -20.06 1.47 4.55
N GLY A 270 -20.12 2.76 4.22
CA GLY A 270 -19.38 3.81 4.94
C GLY A 270 -17.87 3.67 4.79
N LEU A 271 -17.41 3.15 3.67
CA LEU A 271 -16.00 3.07 3.27
C LEU A 271 -15.62 4.23 2.36
N SER A 272 -14.38 4.32 1.96
CA SER A 272 -13.89 5.20 0.90
C SER A 272 -13.01 4.42 -0.09
N THR A 273 -12.69 5.05 -1.19
CA THR A 273 -11.74 4.52 -2.18
C THR A 273 -10.71 5.58 -2.53
N TRP A 274 -9.60 5.20 -3.12
CA TRP A 274 -8.53 6.08 -3.53
C TRP A 274 -8.44 6.25 -5.07
N PHE A 275 -9.20 5.43 -5.83
CA PHE A 275 -9.37 5.58 -7.28
C PHE A 275 -10.79 5.17 -7.72
N HIS A 276 -11.14 5.50 -8.95
CA HIS A 276 -12.41 5.08 -9.55
C HIS A 276 -12.26 3.66 -10.10
N PRO A 277 -13.12 2.70 -9.72
CA PRO A 277 -13.06 1.34 -10.24
C PRO A 277 -13.16 1.32 -11.77
N SER A 278 -12.58 0.31 -12.40
CA SER A 278 -12.78 0.07 -13.83
C SER A 278 -13.28 -1.34 -14.09
N VAL A 279 -14.16 -1.49 -15.09
CA VAL A 279 -14.65 -2.78 -15.56
C VAL A 279 -14.45 -2.87 -17.07
N ASP A 280 -13.66 -3.83 -17.50
CA ASP A 280 -13.29 -4.03 -18.90
C ASP A 280 -13.88 -5.34 -19.44
N ILE A 281 -14.15 -5.36 -20.76
CA ILE A 281 -14.64 -6.54 -21.46
C ILE A 281 -13.59 -7.05 -22.44
N GLN A 282 -13.30 -8.33 -22.40
CA GLN A 282 -12.64 -9.06 -23.49
C GLN A 282 -13.65 -10.04 -24.10
N ARG A 283 -13.83 -9.98 -25.41
CA ARG A 283 -14.85 -10.74 -26.16
C ARG A 283 -14.21 -11.42 -27.36
N SER A 284 -14.66 -12.65 -27.69
CA SER A 284 -14.07 -13.47 -28.75
C SER A 284 -14.07 -12.80 -30.14
N THR A 285 -14.96 -11.81 -30.39
CA THR A 285 -15.02 -11.05 -31.64
C THR A 285 -14.34 -9.70 -31.57
N SER A 286 -13.82 -9.33 -30.39
CA SER A 286 -13.17 -8.05 -30.13
C SER A 286 -11.74 -8.09 -30.61
N LYS A 287 -11.29 -7.00 -31.27
CA LYS A 287 -9.85 -6.81 -31.48
C LYS A 287 -9.24 -6.36 -30.17
N VAL A 288 -8.46 -7.22 -29.54
CA VAL A 288 -7.63 -6.82 -28.39
C VAL A 288 -6.61 -5.79 -28.90
N ARG A 289 -6.62 -4.58 -28.36
CA ARG A 289 -5.57 -3.59 -28.61
C ARG A 289 -4.32 -4.04 -27.87
N ASP A 290 -3.24 -4.29 -28.60
CA ASP A 290 -2.00 -4.88 -28.08
C ASP A 290 -1.14 -3.90 -27.25
N ASP A 291 -1.42 -2.59 -27.28
CA ASP A 291 -0.40 -1.58 -27.01
C ASP A 291 -0.84 -0.39 -26.15
N ASP A 292 -2.09 -0.26 -25.75
CA ASP A 292 -2.49 0.87 -24.93
C ASP A 292 -3.37 0.48 -23.73
N PHE A 293 -2.73 0.30 -22.59
CA PHE A 293 -3.41 0.07 -21.30
C PHE A 293 -4.23 1.31 -20.84
N SER A 294 -3.89 2.50 -21.36
CA SER A 294 -4.55 3.75 -21.00
C SER A 294 -5.79 4.06 -21.83
N SER A 295 -5.95 3.41 -22.99
CA SER A 295 -7.13 3.59 -23.83
C SER A 295 -8.27 2.70 -23.33
N ARG A 296 -9.14 3.24 -22.48
CA ARG A 296 -10.40 2.59 -22.11
C ARG A 296 -11.30 2.51 -23.35
N GLU A 297 -11.84 1.32 -23.61
CA GLU A 297 -12.95 1.19 -24.55
C GLU A 297 -14.16 1.97 -24.03
N GLU A 298 -14.99 2.52 -24.93
CA GLU A 298 -16.28 3.10 -24.56
C GLU A 298 -17.09 2.05 -23.77
N PRO A 299 -17.76 2.44 -22.68
CA PRO A 299 -18.51 1.51 -21.83
C PRO A 299 -19.44 0.62 -22.66
N GLY A 300 -19.22 -0.69 -22.58
CA GLY A 300 -19.93 -1.69 -23.40
C GLY A 300 -21.01 -2.44 -22.65
N ILE A 301 -22.04 -2.92 -23.38
CA ILE A 301 -23.04 -3.82 -22.80
C ILE A 301 -22.40 -5.20 -22.61
N ILE A 302 -22.42 -5.71 -21.39
CA ILE A 302 -21.90 -7.02 -21.01
C ILE A 302 -22.77 -8.10 -21.65
N GLN A 303 -22.15 -9.07 -22.32
CA GLN A 303 -22.82 -10.16 -23.05
C GLN A 303 -22.41 -11.52 -22.46
N ARG A 304 -23.21 -12.55 -22.77
CA ARG A 304 -22.80 -13.91 -22.52
C ARG A 304 -21.53 -14.26 -23.34
N GLY A 305 -20.62 -14.98 -22.72
CA GLY A 305 -19.33 -15.33 -23.32
C GLY A 305 -18.23 -14.27 -23.13
N ASP A 306 -18.52 -13.12 -22.47
CA ASP A 306 -17.52 -12.12 -22.15
C ASP A 306 -16.62 -12.58 -21.00
N LEU A 307 -15.34 -12.27 -21.11
CA LEU A 307 -14.40 -12.28 -20.00
C LEU A 307 -14.30 -10.83 -19.46
N LEU A 308 -14.72 -10.66 -18.23
CA LEU A 308 -14.68 -9.36 -17.54
C LEU A 308 -13.40 -9.25 -16.71
N HIS A 309 -12.88 -8.06 -16.62
CA HIS A 309 -11.82 -7.67 -15.72
C HIS A 309 -12.33 -6.53 -14.84
N ILE A 310 -12.04 -6.58 -13.56
CA ILE A 310 -12.26 -5.50 -12.58
C ILE A 310 -10.95 -5.03 -12.01
N ASP A 311 -10.82 -3.74 -11.83
CA ASP A 311 -9.80 -3.10 -11.01
C ASP A 311 -10.49 -2.29 -9.91
N PHE A 312 -10.22 -2.65 -8.63
CA PHE A 312 -11.00 -2.19 -7.49
C PHE A 312 -10.18 -2.09 -6.21
N GLY A 313 -10.36 -0.97 -5.50
CA GLY A 313 -9.74 -0.76 -4.21
C GLY A 313 -10.60 0.03 -3.23
N ILE A 314 -10.42 -0.23 -1.95
CA ILE A 314 -11.04 0.51 -0.86
C ILE A 314 -9.99 1.11 0.08
N THR A 315 -10.41 2.10 0.85
CA THR A 315 -9.67 2.61 2.00
C THR A 315 -10.46 2.31 3.28
N TYR A 316 -9.86 1.56 4.18
CA TYR A 316 -10.41 1.29 5.50
C TYR A 316 -9.32 1.27 6.57
N LEU A 317 -9.54 1.92 7.72
CA LEU A 317 -8.57 2.04 8.82
C LEU A 317 -7.21 2.64 8.39
N ARG A 318 -7.22 3.52 7.37
CA ARG A 318 -6.02 4.09 6.72
C ARG A 318 -5.14 3.08 5.98
N LEU A 319 -5.69 1.92 5.66
CA LEU A 319 -5.08 0.94 4.76
C LEU A 319 -5.87 0.91 3.47
N ASN A 320 -5.16 0.96 2.35
CA ASN A 320 -5.73 0.80 1.02
C ASN A 320 -5.57 -0.63 0.55
N THR A 321 -6.52 -1.08 -0.26
CA THR A 321 -6.40 -2.30 -1.07
C THR A 321 -6.35 -1.96 -2.53
N ASP A 322 -5.79 -2.88 -3.31
CA ASP A 322 -5.75 -2.85 -4.75
C ASP A 322 -5.86 -4.27 -5.29
N THR A 323 -6.90 -4.53 -6.08
CA THR A 323 -7.22 -5.91 -6.46
C THR A 323 -7.83 -5.95 -7.85
N GLN A 324 -7.21 -6.72 -8.74
CA GLN A 324 -7.78 -7.04 -10.04
C GLN A 324 -8.21 -8.50 -10.08
N MET A 325 -9.43 -8.73 -10.58
CA MET A 325 -10.02 -10.06 -10.72
C MET A 325 -10.69 -10.24 -12.08
N LEU A 326 -10.79 -11.50 -12.49
CA LEU A 326 -11.43 -11.90 -13.72
C LEU A 326 -12.74 -12.67 -13.45
N ALA A 327 -13.77 -12.38 -14.26
CA ALA A 327 -15.03 -13.10 -14.25
C ALA A 327 -15.44 -13.50 -15.67
N TYR A 328 -16.10 -14.64 -15.81
CA TYR A 328 -16.64 -15.10 -17.09
C TYR A 328 -18.17 -15.13 -17.06
N VAL A 329 -18.80 -14.52 -18.05
CA VAL A 329 -20.25 -14.50 -18.21
C VAL A 329 -20.68 -15.74 -18.98
N LEU A 330 -21.25 -16.72 -18.27
CA LEU A 330 -21.66 -18.00 -18.83
C LEU A 330 -22.61 -17.89 -20.01
N ASN A 331 -22.40 -18.66 -21.08
CA ASN A 331 -23.42 -18.90 -22.08
C ASN A 331 -24.56 -19.75 -21.51
N GLN A 332 -25.66 -19.87 -22.26
CA GLN A 332 -26.92 -20.44 -21.74
C GLN A 332 -26.78 -21.88 -21.20
N ASP A 333 -25.92 -22.70 -21.82
CA ASP A 333 -25.76 -24.11 -21.50
C ASP A 333 -24.42 -24.43 -20.78
N GLU A 334 -23.64 -23.39 -20.47
CA GLU A 334 -22.35 -23.54 -19.77
C GLU A 334 -22.56 -23.61 -18.24
N LYS A 335 -21.74 -24.44 -17.60
CA LYS A 335 -21.66 -24.58 -16.14
C LYS A 335 -20.31 -24.07 -15.58
N ASP A 336 -19.36 -23.85 -16.45
CA ASP A 336 -18.02 -23.36 -16.13
C ASP A 336 -17.49 -22.54 -17.31
N ALA A 337 -16.44 -21.77 -17.08
CA ALA A 337 -15.73 -21.08 -18.14
C ALA A 337 -15.06 -22.09 -19.09
N PRO A 338 -14.82 -21.74 -20.37
CA PRO A 338 -14.00 -22.53 -21.27
C PRO A 338 -12.65 -22.94 -20.65
N GLU A 339 -12.25 -24.19 -20.86
CA GLU A 339 -11.04 -24.75 -20.23
C GLU A 339 -9.78 -23.95 -20.59
N ASP A 340 -9.68 -23.42 -21.79
CA ASP A 340 -8.54 -22.60 -22.21
C ASP A 340 -8.49 -21.23 -21.53
N LEU A 341 -9.61 -20.63 -21.16
CA LEU A 341 -9.65 -19.44 -20.28
C LEU A 341 -9.22 -19.81 -18.84
N ASN A 342 -9.65 -20.96 -18.31
CA ASN A 342 -9.18 -21.46 -17.02
C ASN A 342 -7.66 -21.75 -17.04
N GLN A 343 -7.13 -22.26 -18.15
CA GLN A 343 -5.69 -22.45 -18.32
C GLN A 343 -4.95 -21.13 -18.46
N ALA A 344 -5.54 -20.12 -19.12
CA ALA A 344 -4.96 -18.79 -19.21
C ALA A 344 -4.79 -18.15 -17.81
N LEU A 345 -5.79 -18.28 -16.92
CA LEU A 345 -5.67 -17.84 -15.53
C LEU A 345 -4.47 -18.48 -14.81
N LYS A 346 -4.24 -19.80 -15.03
CA LYS A 346 -3.06 -20.49 -14.46
C LYS A 346 -1.74 -19.91 -14.97
N VAL A 347 -1.70 -19.44 -16.22
CA VAL A 347 -0.51 -18.74 -16.75
C VAL A 347 -0.29 -17.41 -16.00
N GLY A 348 -1.36 -16.65 -15.73
CA GLY A 348 -1.29 -15.45 -14.88
C GLY A 348 -0.79 -15.78 -13.47
N ASN A 349 -1.34 -16.82 -12.82
CA ASN A 349 -0.87 -17.26 -11.51
C ASN A 349 0.58 -17.73 -11.53
N ARG A 350 1.03 -18.38 -12.61
CA ARG A 350 2.45 -18.73 -12.77
C ARG A 350 3.33 -17.49 -12.86
N LEU A 351 2.89 -16.43 -13.52
CA LEU A 351 3.62 -15.17 -13.57
C LEU A 351 3.70 -14.51 -12.18
N GLN A 352 2.64 -14.59 -11.37
CA GLN A 352 2.68 -14.15 -9.97
C GLN A 352 3.72 -14.95 -9.16
N ASP A 353 3.83 -16.27 -9.34
CA ASP A 353 4.85 -17.10 -8.66
C ASP A 353 6.27 -16.71 -9.11
N ILE A 354 6.45 -16.42 -10.40
CA ILE A 354 7.74 -15.97 -10.95
C ILE A 354 8.13 -14.63 -10.30
N LEU A 355 7.21 -13.66 -10.24
CA LEU A 355 7.45 -12.34 -9.70
C LEU A 355 7.79 -12.42 -8.21
N THR A 356 6.94 -13.04 -7.40
CA THR A 356 7.11 -13.15 -5.95
C THR A 356 8.39 -13.90 -5.57
N GLY A 357 8.80 -14.87 -6.37
CA GLY A 357 10.08 -15.59 -6.23
C GLY A 357 11.33 -14.72 -6.46
N GLN A 358 11.19 -13.49 -6.99
CA GLN A 358 12.31 -12.57 -7.17
C GLN A 358 12.50 -11.59 -6.00
N PHE A 359 11.62 -11.58 -5.02
CA PHE A 359 11.72 -10.68 -3.87
C PHE A 359 12.85 -11.12 -2.92
N VAL A 360 13.82 -10.23 -2.74
CA VAL A 360 14.97 -10.42 -1.84
C VAL A 360 15.31 -9.07 -1.23
N THR A 361 15.44 -9.00 0.09
CA THR A 361 15.86 -7.78 0.79
C THR A 361 17.13 -7.18 0.18
N GLY A 362 17.12 -5.88 -0.08
CA GLY A 362 18.23 -5.13 -0.68
C GLY A 362 18.31 -5.21 -2.21
N ARG A 363 17.47 -6.01 -2.87
CA ARG A 363 17.34 -5.99 -4.33
C ARG A 363 16.52 -4.78 -4.76
N SER A 364 16.89 -4.09 -5.84
CA SER A 364 16.08 -2.98 -6.36
C SER A 364 14.84 -3.47 -7.11
N GLY A 365 13.82 -2.61 -7.21
CA GLY A 365 12.62 -2.89 -8.02
C GLY A 365 12.96 -3.23 -9.47
N ASN A 366 13.89 -2.49 -10.08
CA ASN A 366 14.38 -2.75 -11.44
C ASN A 366 15.07 -4.11 -11.58
N GLU A 367 15.78 -4.56 -10.57
CA GLU A 367 16.40 -5.88 -10.59
C GLU A 367 15.36 -7.00 -10.47
N VAL A 368 14.32 -6.82 -9.62
CA VAL A 368 13.19 -7.74 -9.51
C VAL A 368 12.47 -7.86 -10.86
N LEU A 369 12.10 -6.72 -11.47
CA LEU A 369 11.46 -6.65 -12.78
C LEU A 369 12.25 -7.43 -13.84
N ARG A 370 13.52 -7.07 -14.00
CA ARG A 370 14.39 -7.71 -15.02
C ARG A 370 14.47 -9.23 -14.85
N ARG A 371 14.61 -9.72 -13.62
CA ARG A 371 14.69 -11.14 -13.31
C ARG A 371 13.37 -11.86 -13.56
N ALA A 372 12.25 -11.25 -13.17
CA ALA A 372 10.93 -11.80 -13.38
C ALA A 372 10.61 -11.91 -14.88
N LEU A 373 10.85 -10.85 -15.67
CA LEU A 373 10.65 -10.87 -17.12
C LEU A 373 11.55 -11.88 -17.82
N GLN A 374 12.82 -12.00 -17.44
CA GLN A 374 13.73 -13.01 -17.97
C GLN A 374 13.26 -14.44 -17.69
N GLN A 375 12.67 -14.69 -16.52
CA GLN A 375 12.13 -16.01 -16.18
C GLN A 375 10.82 -16.27 -16.93
N ALA A 376 9.93 -15.28 -17.04
CA ALA A 376 8.71 -15.38 -17.82
C ALA A 376 8.99 -15.70 -19.30
N GLU A 377 9.95 -14.99 -19.91
CA GLU A 377 10.39 -15.24 -21.29
C GLU A 377 10.90 -16.67 -21.50
N LYS A 378 11.72 -17.22 -20.57
CA LYS A 378 12.19 -18.62 -20.63
C LYS A 378 11.05 -19.63 -20.57
N GLU A 379 9.96 -19.30 -19.92
CA GLU A 379 8.75 -20.13 -19.81
C GLU A 379 7.74 -19.83 -20.93
N GLY A 380 8.07 -18.94 -21.86
CA GLY A 380 7.20 -18.57 -22.99
C GLY A 380 6.00 -17.70 -22.60
N ILE A 381 6.05 -17.04 -21.45
CA ILE A 381 4.99 -16.15 -20.97
C ILE A 381 5.29 -14.72 -21.46
N LYS A 382 4.37 -14.15 -22.25
CA LYS A 382 4.41 -12.73 -22.63
C LYS A 382 3.85 -11.90 -21.48
N ALA A 383 4.76 -11.33 -20.67
CA ALA A 383 4.45 -10.68 -19.40
C ALA A 383 4.56 -9.16 -19.48
N THR A 384 3.71 -8.48 -18.70
CA THR A 384 3.85 -7.06 -18.30
C THR A 384 3.70 -7.01 -16.79
N ILE A 385 4.56 -6.26 -16.10
CA ILE A 385 4.58 -6.18 -14.63
C ILE A 385 4.50 -4.71 -14.23
N TYR A 386 3.57 -4.40 -13.33
CA TYR A 386 3.43 -3.10 -12.69
C TYR A 386 3.09 -3.31 -11.22
N THR A 387 4.08 -3.54 -10.40
CA THR A 387 3.92 -3.83 -8.97
C THR A 387 4.50 -2.67 -8.15
N HIS A 388 3.78 -2.26 -7.12
CA HIS A 388 4.13 -1.12 -6.28
C HIS A 388 3.85 -1.40 -4.80
N PRO A 389 4.49 -0.68 -3.86
CA PRO A 389 4.10 -0.71 -2.46
C PRO A 389 2.68 -0.18 -2.27
N ILE A 390 2.00 -0.67 -1.22
CA ILE A 390 0.65 -0.23 -0.83
C ILE A 390 0.55 -0.07 0.69
N GLY A 391 -0.32 0.80 1.14
CA GLY A 391 -0.57 1.03 2.57
C GLY A 391 -1.47 2.23 2.79
N PHE A 392 -0.96 3.29 3.42
CA PHE A 392 -1.71 4.54 3.58
C PHE A 392 -2.01 5.21 2.22
N HIS A 393 -1.13 5.09 1.25
CA HIS A 393 -1.37 5.46 -0.14
C HIS A 393 -1.53 4.18 -0.97
N GLY A 394 -2.36 4.23 -2.01
CA GLY A 394 -2.52 3.13 -2.95
C GLY A 394 -1.23 2.94 -3.77
N HIS A 395 -0.92 3.85 -4.68
CA HIS A 395 0.40 3.94 -5.28
C HIS A 395 1.39 4.53 -4.26
N ALA A 396 1.91 3.70 -3.36
CA ALA A 396 2.73 4.16 -2.24
C ALA A 396 4.20 4.38 -2.65
N ALA A 397 4.93 5.17 -1.84
CA ALA A 397 6.36 5.32 -1.99
C ALA A 397 7.10 4.03 -1.64
N GLY A 398 8.17 3.75 -2.35
CA GLY A 398 9.01 2.57 -2.22
C GLY A 398 9.44 2.02 -3.58
N PRO A 399 9.96 0.77 -3.66
CA PRO A 399 10.49 0.23 -4.90
C PRO A 399 9.37 -0.07 -5.90
N THR A 400 9.35 0.68 -7.01
CA THR A 400 8.47 0.40 -8.15
C THR A 400 9.05 -0.73 -8.99
N ILE A 401 8.24 -1.73 -9.32
CA ILE A 401 8.65 -2.91 -10.10
C ILE A 401 7.94 -2.88 -11.45
N GLY A 402 8.51 -2.15 -12.39
CA GLY A 402 7.90 -1.86 -13.68
C GLY A 402 6.80 -0.80 -13.61
N LEU A 403 6.45 -0.25 -14.77
CA LEU A 403 5.23 0.48 -15.06
C LEU A 403 4.67 -0.09 -16.36
N TRP A 404 3.38 0.05 -16.60
CA TRP A 404 2.73 -0.50 -17.79
C TRP A 404 3.47 -0.16 -19.10
N ASP A 405 4.10 1.02 -19.18
CA ASP A 405 4.86 1.55 -20.31
C ASP A 405 6.40 1.52 -20.12
N GLN A 406 6.91 1.06 -18.95
CA GLN A 406 8.33 1.04 -18.64
C GLN A 406 8.78 -0.34 -18.17
N GLN A 407 8.77 -1.31 -19.09
CA GLN A 407 9.21 -2.69 -18.81
C GLN A 407 10.73 -2.88 -18.87
N GLY A 408 11.48 -1.87 -19.29
CA GLY A 408 12.95 -1.85 -19.28
C GLY A 408 13.57 -1.40 -17.96
N GLY A 409 12.75 -0.92 -17.04
CA GLY A 409 13.15 -0.34 -15.74
C GLY A 409 12.57 1.04 -15.52
N VAL A 410 12.37 1.41 -14.26
CA VAL A 410 11.81 2.70 -13.82
C VAL A 410 12.92 3.51 -13.17
N PRO A 411 13.36 4.63 -13.76
CA PRO A 411 14.39 5.47 -13.14
C PRO A 411 13.95 6.03 -11.78
N GLY A 412 14.86 6.06 -10.82
CA GLY A 412 14.61 6.58 -9.49
C GLY A 412 13.85 5.60 -8.59
N SER A 413 12.52 5.56 -8.63
CA SER A 413 11.74 4.69 -7.73
C SER A 413 11.99 3.20 -7.95
N GLY A 414 12.29 2.77 -9.19
CA GLY A 414 12.69 1.40 -9.48
C GLY A 414 14.11 1.05 -8.99
N ASP A 415 14.96 2.05 -8.76
CA ASP A 415 16.31 1.86 -8.22
C ASP A 415 16.32 1.72 -6.69
N TYR A 416 15.25 2.11 -6.02
CA TYR A 416 15.07 1.92 -4.59
C TYR A 416 14.99 0.44 -4.23
N THR A 417 15.55 0.06 -3.08
CA THR A 417 15.69 -1.33 -2.67
C THR A 417 14.51 -1.84 -1.85
N LEU A 418 14.22 -3.13 -1.96
CA LEU A 418 13.22 -3.82 -1.15
C LEU A 418 13.67 -3.88 0.31
N HIS A 419 12.79 -3.44 1.20
CA HIS A 419 12.93 -3.57 2.65
C HIS A 419 11.94 -4.58 3.23
N PRO A 420 12.28 -5.22 4.37
CA PRO A 420 11.34 -6.09 5.07
C PRO A 420 10.09 -5.33 5.55
N ASN A 421 9.02 -6.07 5.78
CA ASN A 421 7.75 -5.58 6.32
C ASN A 421 7.06 -4.56 5.42
N THR A 422 7.10 -4.78 4.11
CA THR A 422 6.43 -3.93 3.11
C THR A 422 5.28 -4.68 2.48
N ALA A 423 4.10 -4.05 2.39
CA ALA A 423 2.98 -4.55 1.60
C ALA A 423 3.07 -4.03 0.17
N TYR A 424 2.69 -4.87 -0.78
CA TYR A 424 2.72 -4.58 -2.22
C TYR A 424 1.38 -4.92 -2.85
N SER A 425 0.99 -4.16 -3.84
CA SER A 425 0.06 -4.61 -4.86
C SER A 425 0.83 -5.33 -5.95
N MET A 426 0.56 -6.64 -6.13
CA MET A 426 1.23 -7.52 -7.08
C MET A 426 0.50 -7.48 -8.41
N GLU A 427 0.59 -6.34 -9.11
CA GLU A 427 -0.06 -6.11 -10.39
C GLU A 427 0.79 -6.61 -11.56
N LEU A 428 0.16 -7.35 -12.46
CA LEU A 428 0.77 -7.89 -13.67
C LEU A 428 -0.27 -8.39 -14.68
N ASN A 429 0.15 -8.60 -15.91
CA ASN A 429 -0.66 -9.35 -16.86
C ASN A 429 0.17 -10.32 -17.71
N ALA A 430 -0.49 -11.40 -18.12
CA ALA A 430 0.02 -12.34 -19.12
C ALA A 430 -0.85 -12.30 -20.37
N ALA A 431 -0.24 -12.13 -21.55
CA ALA A 431 -0.93 -12.21 -22.83
C ALA A 431 -0.96 -13.67 -23.31
N VAL A 432 -2.16 -14.27 -23.37
CA VAL A 432 -2.37 -15.69 -23.66
C VAL A 432 -3.28 -15.88 -24.86
N PRO A 433 -2.86 -16.62 -25.92
CA PRO A 433 -3.75 -16.96 -27.03
C PRO A 433 -4.81 -17.97 -26.58
N ILE A 434 -6.07 -17.74 -26.93
CA ILE A 434 -7.21 -18.59 -26.57
C ILE A 434 -7.70 -19.36 -27.80
N PRO A 435 -7.48 -20.68 -27.87
CA PRO A 435 -7.88 -21.51 -29.01
C PRO A 435 -9.38 -21.46 -29.33
N SER A 436 -10.25 -21.46 -28.30
CA SER A 436 -11.71 -21.36 -28.49
C SER A 436 -12.16 -19.99 -29.02
N TRP A 437 -11.27 -18.99 -29.01
CA TRP A 437 -11.47 -17.67 -29.59
C TRP A 437 -10.63 -17.48 -30.86
N ASP A 438 -10.49 -18.53 -31.68
CA ASP A 438 -9.72 -18.52 -32.92
C ASP A 438 -8.26 -18.04 -32.76
N GLY A 439 -7.66 -18.28 -31.59
CA GLY A 439 -6.31 -17.85 -31.26
C GLY A 439 -6.18 -16.37 -30.87
N GLN A 440 -7.30 -15.67 -30.68
CA GLN A 440 -7.29 -14.29 -30.15
C GLN A 440 -6.55 -14.28 -28.81
N THR A 441 -5.68 -13.29 -28.61
CA THR A 441 -4.97 -13.10 -27.36
C THR A 441 -5.87 -12.43 -26.33
N VAL A 442 -5.94 -12.97 -25.13
CA VAL A 442 -6.50 -12.31 -23.95
C VAL A 442 -5.39 -11.84 -23.04
N ARG A 443 -5.65 -10.75 -22.31
CA ARG A 443 -4.81 -10.29 -21.20
C ARG A 443 -5.38 -10.86 -19.91
N VAL A 444 -4.62 -11.69 -19.24
CA VAL A 444 -4.90 -12.16 -17.89
C VAL A 444 -4.29 -11.16 -16.92
N MET A 445 -5.08 -10.15 -16.56
CA MET A 445 -4.71 -9.09 -15.64
C MET A 445 -5.08 -9.52 -14.23
N LEU A 446 -4.13 -9.53 -13.33
CA LEU A 446 -4.28 -9.95 -11.94
C LEU A 446 -3.55 -8.98 -11.02
N GLU A 447 -4.18 -8.67 -9.90
CA GLU A 447 -3.59 -7.85 -8.85
C GLU A 447 -4.04 -8.34 -7.49
N GLU A 448 -3.08 -8.54 -6.61
CA GLU A 448 -3.31 -9.08 -5.28
C GLU A 448 -2.47 -8.34 -4.25
N ASP A 449 -3.07 -7.93 -3.15
CA ASP A 449 -2.34 -7.40 -2.02
C ASP A 449 -1.48 -8.49 -1.37
N ALA A 450 -0.18 -8.24 -1.24
CA ALA A 450 0.77 -9.18 -0.68
C ALA A 450 1.72 -8.52 0.32
N PHE A 451 2.34 -9.30 1.18
CA PHE A 451 3.27 -8.84 2.20
C PHE A 451 4.63 -9.52 2.06
N PHE A 452 5.69 -8.71 2.02
CA PHE A 452 7.08 -9.16 2.03
C PHE A 452 7.67 -9.00 3.43
N ASP A 453 7.94 -10.12 4.11
CA ASP A 453 8.52 -10.15 5.46
C ASP A 453 10.05 -9.95 5.50
N GLY A 454 10.67 -9.79 4.33
CA GLY A 454 12.11 -9.72 4.12
C GLY A 454 12.73 -11.02 3.62
N LYS A 455 11.98 -12.12 3.57
CA LYS A 455 12.41 -13.44 3.09
C LYS A 455 11.45 -14.01 2.06
N THR A 456 10.15 -13.91 2.34
CA THR A 456 9.09 -14.49 1.50
C THR A 456 7.98 -13.46 1.27
N VAL A 457 7.29 -13.61 0.15
CA VAL A 457 6.06 -12.90 -0.14
C VAL A 457 4.88 -13.81 0.17
N THR A 458 3.91 -13.29 0.92
CA THR A 458 2.66 -13.99 1.24
C THR A 458 1.49 -13.11 0.82
N TYR A 459 0.54 -13.64 0.08
CA TYR A 459 -0.70 -12.93 -0.23
C TYR A 459 -1.47 -12.65 1.06
N ILE A 460 -1.97 -11.43 1.22
CA ILE A 460 -2.68 -10.97 2.43
C ILE A 460 -4.03 -11.70 2.55
N ASP A 461 -4.69 -11.94 1.41
CA ASP A 461 -5.81 -12.88 1.28
C ASP A 461 -5.50 -13.84 0.11
N PRO A 462 -6.04 -15.06 0.05
CA PRO A 462 -5.73 -16.00 -1.03
C PRO A 462 -5.99 -15.39 -2.41
N ARG A 463 -5.03 -15.54 -3.33
CA ARG A 463 -5.16 -15.03 -4.71
C ARG A 463 -6.28 -15.71 -5.48
N GLN A 464 -6.69 -15.10 -6.59
CA GLN A 464 -7.66 -15.70 -7.49
C GLN A 464 -7.06 -16.93 -8.22
N GLU A 465 -7.63 -18.13 -8.01
CA GLU A 465 -7.24 -19.37 -8.68
C GLU A 465 -8.32 -19.93 -9.62
N LYS A 466 -9.52 -19.33 -9.60
CA LYS A 466 -10.63 -19.67 -10.49
C LYS A 466 -11.29 -18.41 -11.00
N LEU A 467 -11.78 -18.44 -12.23
CA LEU A 467 -12.63 -17.36 -12.75
C LEU A 467 -13.93 -17.29 -11.93
N LEU A 468 -14.35 -16.08 -11.60
CA LEU A 468 -15.70 -15.86 -11.09
C LEU A 468 -16.69 -16.16 -12.23
N LEU A 469 -17.82 -16.75 -11.91
CA LEU A 469 -18.84 -17.12 -12.90
C LEU A 469 -20.09 -16.27 -12.73
N ILE A 470 -20.66 -15.80 -13.86
CA ILE A 470 -21.89 -14.99 -13.87
C ILE A 470 -22.90 -15.67 -14.81
N PRO A 471 -24.05 -16.19 -14.31
CA PRO A 471 -24.42 -16.26 -12.88
C PRO A 471 -23.54 -17.24 -12.11
N ARG A 472 -23.50 -17.09 -10.79
CA ARG A 472 -22.80 -18.04 -9.90
C ARG A 472 -23.37 -19.43 -10.07
N GLN A 473 -22.51 -20.40 -9.95
CA GLN A 473 -22.91 -21.81 -9.89
C GLN A 473 -22.86 -22.27 -8.43
N ASP A 474 -23.97 -22.86 -7.94
CA ASP A 474 -24.10 -23.42 -6.58
C ASP A 474 -23.16 -24.62 -6.35
#